data_d400e8dca807f981d0c628bf75dc6de2
#
_entry.id   d400e8dca807f981d0c628bf75dc6de2
#
_cell.length_a   1.000
_cell.length_b   1.000
_cell.length_c   1.000
_cell.angle_alpha   90.00
_cell.angle_beta   90.00
_cell.angle_gamma   90.00
#
_symmetry.space_group_name_H-M   'P 1'
#
loop_
_entity.id
_entity.type
_entity.pdbx_description
1 polymer ?
#
loop_
_entity_poly.entity_id
_entity_poly.type
_entity_poly.pdbx_seq_one_letter_code
_entity_poly.pdbx_strand_id
1 'polypeptide(L)'
;MRFNRTQSGFERCSEVKTGGIIDCFFSFAFWCGKYWSAHRRHVIFDPDKWPEDTSSYVSDIVLTCWEEDEGGLTQIETWVVGSGNDPRVLVFNGDLIILYRGSLKSEREYYLYSVSRSDLKPVNITTPFFNYGKNWAPYCNGKTIGVVHGFDPLVTLDIDPDTGEGSVVCYKDIPWNAKARHDGFAVHRGGSNALRFGDYIIGFGHSTIAPYQHYPFFWSLSDRSELKVSQEEGFVPLVRRGYGIIDPTSLFEGPDNQLYLSICASERDWFYAQKFIETIIPVKFSGSSGHAPTAQIEMDYGAPTTVRRMFACDLQSAVETNIVPYGGREARQQKGYICFGPYLPLETGHYEIKIRYRCSSDVDVVCGQADFCRCIPGHAEQLASAQIMGTNDIISIVKYAVYAEMENGQAFETRVFIDGPSSFTLYDIEIVKV
;
A
#
# COMPACT_ATOMS: atom_id res chain seq x y z
N MET A 1 11.40 7.51 19.37
CA MET A 1 10.64 6.65 18.45
C MET A 1 11.15 5.22 18.60
N ARG A 2 10.31 4.19 18.45
CA ARG A 2 10.70 2.79 18.61
C ARG A 2 9.96 1.89 17.64
N PHE A 3 10.64 0.87 17.13
CA PHE A 3 10.07 -0.32 16.52
C PHE A 3 10.18 -1.46 17.52
N ASN A 4 9.07 -2.10 17.84
CA ASN A 4 9.05 -3.23 18.77
C ASN A 4 9.46 -4.52 18.05
N ARG A 5 10.23 -5.36 18.75
CA ARG A 5 10.57 -6.68 18.23
C ARG A 5 9.32 -7.55 18.16
N THR A 6 9.17 -8.29 17.07
CA THR A 6 8.15 -9.32 16.86
C THR A 6 8.82 -10.69 16.70
N GLN A 7 8.06 -11.75 16.52
CA GLN A 7 8.63 -13.09 16.25
C GLN A 7 9.40 -13.13 14.93
N SER A 8 8.98 -12.34 13.92
CA SER A 8 9.54 -12.36 12.58
C SER A 8 10.33 -11.09 12.21
N GLY A 9 10.51 -10.14 13.12
CA GLY A 9 11.22 -8.89 12.79
C GLY A 9 10.87 -7.74 13.70
N PHE A 10 10.51 -6.58 13.13
CA PHE A 10 10.18 -5.38 13.89
C PHE A 10 8.90 -4.73 13.39
N GLU A 11 8.12 -4.15 14.29
CA GLU A 11 6.88 -3.47 13.97
C GLU A 11 6.73 -2.16 14.74
N ARG A 12 6.16 -1.16 14.09
CA ARG A 12 5.78 0.11 14.68
C ARG A 12 4.38 0.49 14.20
N CYS A 13 3.52 0.89 15.13
CA CYS A 13 2.20 1.44 14.82
C CYS A 13 2.20 2.94 15.08
N SER A 14 1.58 3.71 14.20
CA SER A 14 1.30 5.14 14.40
C SER A 14 -0.09 5.48 13.90
N GLU A 15 -0.74 6.39 14.60
CA GLU A 15 -2.07 6.88 14.27
C GLU A 15 -2.04 8.39 14.08
N VAL A 16 -2.73 8.87 13.05
CA VAL A 16 -2.95 10.30 12.85
C VAL A 16 -3.95 10.78 13.90
N LYS A 17 -3.49 11.62 14.78
CA LYS A 17 -4.35 12.33 15.75
C LYS A 17 -4.49 13.78 15.31
N THR A 18 -5.61 14.40 15.67
CA THR A 18 -5.93 15.79 15.39
C THR A 18 -4.75 16.71 15.75
N GLY A 19 -4.18 17.39 14.74
CA GLY A 19 -3.09 18.35 14.90
C GLY A 19 -1.77 17.71 15.37
N GLY A 20 -1.06 17.01 14.51
CA GLY A 20 0.11 16.26 14.93
C GLY A 20 1.19 16.06 13.88
N ILE A 21 2.25 15.45 14.35
CA ILE A 21 3.35 14.96 13.53
C ILE A 21 3.15 13.46 13.34
N ILE A 22 3.22 12.99 12.09
CA ILE A 22 3.23 11.57 11.78
C ILE A 22 4.47 11.21 10.96
N ASP A 23 5.18 10.19 11.41
CA ASP A 23 6.28 9.58 10.69
C ASP A 23 5.81 8.27 10.05
N CYS A 24 5.97 8.14 8.72
CA CYS A 24 5.52 6.99 7.94
C CYS A 24 6.38 6.75 6.70
N PHE A 25 6.19 5.60 6.04
CA PHE A 25 6.93 5.18 4.84
C PHE A 25 8.43 5.11 5.07
N PHE A 26 8.82 4.31 6.06
CA PHE A 26 10.23 4.12 6.41
C PHE A 26 10.95 3.23 5.38
N SER A 27 11.99 3.76 4.77
CA SER A 27 12.93 3.00 3.94
C SER A 27 14.20 2.76 4.74
N PHE A 28 14.57 1.50 4.96
CA PHE A 28 15.68 1.10 5.82
C PHE A 28 16.92 0.63 5.04
N ALA A 29 18.06 0.76 5.68
CA ALA A 29 19.33 0.12 5.32
C ALA A 29 20.09 -0.23 6.60
N PHE A 30 21.02 -1.20 6.50
CA PHE A 30 22.03 -1.45 7.52
C PHE A 30 23.37 -0.94 7.02
N TRP A 31 23.95 0.01 7.75
CA TRP A 31 25.19 0.69 7.35
C TRP A 31 26.04 1.07 8.56
N CYS A 32 27.35 0.83 8.48
CA CYS A 32 28.29 1.12 9.57
C CYS A 32 27.88 0.53 10.93
N GLY A 33 27.33 -0.70 10.90
CA GLY A 33 26.96 -1.44 12.12
C GLY A 33 25.66 -0.97 12.78
N LYS A 34 24.87 -0.12 12.11
CA LYS A 34 23.60 0.39 12.63
C LYS A 34 22.49 0.33 11.58
N TYR A 35 21.25 0.30 12.05
CA TYR A 35 20.10 0.51 11.18
C TYR A 35 19.92 2.01 10.92
N TRP A 36 19.59 2.32 9.69
CA TRP A 36 19.32 3.68 9.23
C TRP A 36 18.00 3.68 8.46
N SER A 37 17.21 4.72 8.64
CA SER A 37 16.00 4.89 7.82
C SER A 37 15.84 6.32 7.34
N ALA A 38 15.37 6.47 6.11
CA ALA A 38 14.75 7.71 5.67
C ALA A 38 13.24 7.51 5.62
N HIS A 39 12.47 8.47 6.11
CA HIS A 39 11.02 8.39 6.17
C HIS A 39 10.38 9.75 5.94
N ARG A 40 9.08 9.74 5.67
CA ARG A 40 8.28 10.98 5.62
C ARG A 40 7.88 11.39 7.01
N ARG A 41 8.02 12.68 7.27
CA ARG A 41 7.42 13.34 8.43
C ARG A 41 6.40 14.34 7.94
N HIS A 42 5.12 14.06 8.22
CA HIS A 42 4.04 15.02 7.96
C HIS A 42 3.79 15.84 9.21
N VAL A 43 3.83 17.17 9.05
CA VAL A 43 3.31 18.12 10.04
C VAL A 43 1.96 18.56 9.54
N ILE A 44 0.90 18.09 10.20
CA ILE A 44 -0.48 18.24 9.76
C ILE A 44 -1.10 19.45 10.45
N PHE A 45 -1.52 20.44 9.65
CA PHE A 45 -2.15 21.67 10.15
C PHE A 45 -3.67 21.55 10.18
N ASP A 46 -4.24 20.81 9.22
CA ASP A 46 -5.67 20.59 9.08
C ASP A 46 -5.92 19.10 8.78
N PRO A 47 -6.19 18.30 9.83
CA PRO A 47 -6.39 16.86 9.68
C PRO A 47 -7.65 16.50 8.89
N ASP A 48 -8.65 17.36 8.87
CA ASP A 48 -9.91 17.13 8.13
C ASP A 48 -9.69 17.19 6.61
N LYS A 49 -8.65 17.88 6.16
CA LYS A 49 -8.26 17.97 4.76
C LYS A 49 -7.09 17.09 4.37
N TRP A 50 -6.39 16.54 5.36
CA TRP A 50 -5.26 15.65 5.10
C TRP A 50 -5.74 14.26 4.68
N PRO A 51 -5.09 13.57 3.72
CA PRO A 51 -3.96 14.01 2.90
C PRO A 51 -4.35 14.56 1.52
N GLU A 52 -5.63 14.78 1.24
CA GLU A 52 -6.11 15.20 -0.08
C GLU A 52 -5.67 16.62 -0.44
N ASP A 53 -5.75 17.52 0.52
CA ASP A 53 -5.34 18.90 0.32
C ASP A 53 -3.88 19.09 0.75
N THR A 54 -3.01 19.29 -0.22
CA THR A 54 -1.57 19.50 0.01
C THR A 54 -1.24 20.78 0.77
N SER A 55 -2.20 21.69 0.94
CA SER A 55 -2.05 22.87 1.81
C SER A 55 -2.27 22.56 3.28
N SER A 56 -2.86 21.39 3.60
CA SER A 56 -3.17 20.98 4.97
C SER A 56 -1.97 20.44 5.76
N TYR A 57 -0.81 20.25 5.09
CA TYR A 57 0.39 19.69 5.72
C TYR A 57 1.68 20.08 5.00
N VAL A 58 2.80 19.89 5.68
CA VAL A 58 4.13 19.81 5.04
C VAL A 58 4.68 18.41 5.19
N SER A 59 5.51 18.02 4.25
CA SER A 59 6.18 16.71 4.24
C SER A 59 7.68 16.90 4.15
N ASP A 60 8.39 16.41 5.16
CA ASP A 60 9.84 16.41 5.22
C ASP A 60 10.39 15.01 5.10
N ILE A 61 11.58 14.91 4.55
CA ILE A 61 12.39 13.68 4.57
C ILE A 61 13.29 13.75 5.79
N VAL A 62 13.11 12.77 6.66
CA VAL A 62 13.85 12.65 7.90
C VAL A 62 14.74 11.42 7.86
N LEU A 63 16.03 11.60 8.11
CA LEU A 63 16.97 10.52 8.31
C LEU A 63 17.07 10.19 9.79
N THR A 64 17.04 8.92 10.14
CA THR A 64 17.10 8.43 11.53
C THR A 64 18.10 7.30 11.65
N CYS A 65 18.95 7.38 12.67
CA CYS A 65 19.82 6.30 13.12
C CYS A 65 19.14 5.53 14.25
N TRP A 66 19.26 4.20 14.22
CA TRP A 66 18.65 3.30 15.17
C TRP A 66 19.66 2.36 15.77
N GLU A 67 19.48 2.07 17.05
CA GLU A 67 20.21 1.03 17.77
C GLU A 67 19.27 -0.14 18.08
N GLU A 68 19.78 -1.34 17.85
CA GLU A 68 19.04 -2.56 18.17
C GLU A 68 19.30 -2.96 19.62
N ASP A 69 18.23 -3.23 20.37
CA ASP A 69 18.24 -3.80 21.70
C ASP A 69 17.33 -5.04 21.78
N GLU A 70 17.23 -5.66 22.95
CA GLU A 70 16.37 -6.86 23.15
C GLU A 70 14.89 -6.58 22.80
N GLY A 71 14.43 -5.36 22.98
CA GLY A 71 13.03 -4.96 22.74
C GLY A 71 12.76 -4.44 21.34
N GLY A 72 13.79 -4.23 20.49
CA GLY A 72 13.62 -3.77 19.11
C GLY A 72 14.62 -2.71 18.66
N LEU A 73 14.15 -1.77 17.81
CA LEU A 73 14.97 -0.67 17.32
C LEU A 73 14.59 0.62 18.04
N THR A 74 15.54 1.24 18.70
CA THR A 74 15.38 2.52 19.41
C THR A 74 16.08 3.63 18.64
N GLN A 75 15.39 4.74 18.43
CA GLN A 75 15.94 5.93 17.79
C GLN A 75 17.08 6.51 18.63
N ILE A 76 18.24 6.75 17.99
CA ILE A 76 19.37 7.43 18.60
C ILE A 76 19.39 8.90 18.17
N GLU A 77 19.45 9.12 16.87
CA GLU A 77 19.61 10.45 16.27
C GLU A 77 18.65 10.61 15.10
N THR A 78 18.26 11.86 14.83
CA THR A 78 17.41 12.18 13.69
C THR A 78 17.66 13.60 13.21
N TRP A 79 17.57 13.83 11.90
CA TRP A 79 17.66 15.16 11.28
C TRP A 79 16.89 15.23 9.97
N VAL A 80 16.52 16.44 9.60
CA VAL A 80 15.79 16.70 8.36
C VAL A 80 16.80 16.80 7.21
N VAL A 81 16.58 16.03 6.16
CA VAL A 81 17.37 16.02 4.91
C VAL A 81 16.85 17.08 3.93
N GLY A 82 15.54 17.22 3.85
CA GLY A 82 14.87 18.16 2.94
C GLY A 82 13.38 17.98 2.96
N SER A 83 12.66 18.80 2.20
CA SER A 83 11.22 18.64 2.03
C SER A 83 10.93 17.74 0.84
N GLY A 84 10.07 16.72 1.01
CA GLY A 84 9.81 15.78 -0.06
C GLY A 84 8.95 14.58 0.33
N ASN A 85 8.96 13.59 -0.56
CA ASN A 85 8.17 12.37 -0.48
C ASN A 85 8.97 11.16 -0.98
N ASP A 86 8.48 9.97 -0.65
CA ASP A 86 8.90 8.69 -1.19
C ASP A 86 10.43 8.43 -1.09
N PRO A 87 11.04 8.57 0.09
CA PRO A 87 12.47 8.33 0.23
C PRO A 87 12.79 6.85 0.00
N ARG A 88 13.91 6.61 -0.67
CA ARG A 88 14.51 5.29 -0.82
C ARG A 88 15.97 5.36 -0.40
N VAL A 89 16.33 4.46 0.50
CA VAL A 89 17.70 4.40 1.03
C VAL A 89 18.42 3.24 0.37
N LEU A 90 19.69 3.44 0.04
CA LEU A 90 20.57 2.38 -0.43
C LEU A 90 21.99 2.60 0.05
N VAL A 91 22.74 1.52 0.24
CA VAL A 91 24.18 1.58 0.45
C VAL A 91 24.86 1.53 -0.92
N PHE A 92 25.59 2.58 -1.26
CA PHE A 92 26.25 2.73 -2.55
C PHE A 92 27.72 3.06 -2.34
N ASN A 93 28.63 2.16 -2.77
CA ASN A 93 30.09 2.33 -2.66
C ASN A 93 30.57 2.70 -1.24
N GLY A 94 29.94 2.12 -0.21
CA GLY A 94 30.29 2.37 1.19
C GLY A 94 29.64 3.62 1.80
N ASP A 95 28.89 4.39 1.04
CA ASP A 95 28.10 5.53 1.51
C ASP A 95 26.62 5.19 1.61
N LEU A 96 25.91 5.90 2.46
CA LEU A 96 24.44 5.82 2.57
C LEU A 96 23.82 6.93 1.73
N ILE A 97 23.08 6.54 0.70
CA ILE A 97 22.43 7.45 -0.24
C ILE A 97 20.93 7.44 -0.02
N ILE A 98 20.31 8.60 -0.06
CA ILE A 98 18.85 8.76 -0.03
C ILE A 98 18.42 9.38 -1.35
N LEU A 99 17.59 8.65 -2.09
CA LEU A 99 16.89 9.16 -3.26
C LEU A 99 15.48 9.53 -2.82
N TYR A 100 15.02 10.75 -3.10
CA TYR A 100 13.69 11.19 -2.74
C TYR A 100 13.10 12.16 -3.76
N ARG A 101 11.79 12.20 -3.84
CA ARG A 101 11.06 13.18 -4.64
C ARG A 101 10.92 14.47 -3.86
N GLY A 102 11.14 15.61 -4.51
CA GLY A 102 10.94 16.94 -3.95
C GLY A 102 9.51 17.23 -3.50
N SER A 103 9.28 18.38 -2.93
CA SER A 103 7.98 18.75 -2.38
C SER A 103 6.86 18.69 -3.44
N LEU A 104 5.62 18.52 -3.00
CA LEU A 104 4.45 18.44 -3.87
C LEU A 104 4.26 19.70 -4.76
N LYS A 105 4.88 20.83 -4.39
CA LYS A 105 4.87 22.07 -5.18
C LYS A 105 5.85 22.03 -6.36
N SER A 106 6.87 21.12 -6.29
CA SER A 106 7.84 20.88 -7.36
C SER A 106 7.71 19.43 -7.87
N GLU A 107 6.57 19.09 -8.47
CA GLU A 107 6.17 17.71 -8.82
C GLU A 107 7.15 16.93 -9.71
N ARG A 108 8.23 17.55 -10.15
CA ARG A 108 9.15 17.00 -11.16
C ARG A 108 10.59 16.89 -10.70
N GLU A 109 10.86 17.18 -9.43
CA GLU A 109 12.23 17.19 -8.92
C GLU A 109 12.49 15.94 -8.08
N TYR A 110 13.59 15.29 -8.37
CA TYR A 110 14.17 14.21 -7.58
C TYR A 110 15.55 14.62 -7.10
N TYR A 111 15.90 14.15 -5.92
CA TYR A 111 17.14 14.52 -5.26
C TYR A 111 17.89 13.28 -4.77
N LEU A 112 19.22 13.37 -4.82
CA LEU A 112 20.16 12.46 -4.14
C LEU A 112 20.77 13.21 -2.95
N TYR A 113 20.77 12.57 -1.80
CA TYR A 113 21.47 13.03 -0.62
C TYR A 113 22.44 11.96 -0.16
N SER A 114 23.71 12.32 0.00
CA SER A 114 24.80 11.46 0.49
C SER A 114 25.04 11.77 1.97
N VAL A 115 25.02 10.74 2.82
CA VAL A 115 25.22 10.92 4.27
C VAL A 115 26.67 11.26 4.59
N SER A 116 27.63 10.67 3.88
CA SER A 116 29.06 11.00 4.07
C SER A 116 29.41 12.42 3.59
N ARG A 117 28.57 13.01 2.73
CA ARG A 117 28.69 14.37 2.19
C ARG A 117 27.59 15.28 2.71
N SER A 118 27.20 15.10 3.96
CA SER A 118 26.04 15.78 4.59
C SER A 118 26.19 17.32 4.68
N ASP A 119 27.39 17.84 4.49
CA ASP A 119 27.69 19.28 4.35
C ASP A 119 27.27 19.84 2.99
N LEU A 120 27.02 19.01 2.00
CA LEU A 120 26.58 19.39 0.68
C LEU A 120 25.05 19.41 0.60
N LYS A 121 24.53 20.28 -0.26
CA LYS A 121 23.10 20.26 -0.59
C LYS A 121 22.75 19.01 -1.40
N PRO A 122 21.52 18.50 -1.28
CA PRO A 122 21.06 17.41 -2.14
C PRO A 122 21.25 17.73 -3.62
N VAL A 123 21.72 16.75 -4.37
CA VAL A 123 21.93 16.87 -5.82
C VAL A 123 20.59 16.69 -6.53
N ASN A 124 20.20 17.64 -7.36
CA ASN A 124 19.01 17.52 -8.19
C ASN A 124 19.24 16.56 -9.35
N ILE A 125 18.35 15.59 -9.54
CA ILE A 125 18.45 14.62 -10.62
C ILE A 125 17.83 15.20 -11.89
N THR A 126 18.62 15.20 -12.96
CA THR A 126 18.18 15.59 -14.30
C THR A 126 18.07 14.37 -15.21
N THR A 127 17.00 14.24 -15.97
CA THR A 127 16.83 13.18 -16.97
C THR A 127 16.50 13.77 -18.32
N PRO A 128 16.72 13.03 -19.45
CA PRO A 128 16.40 13.52 -20.78
C PRO A 128 14.91 13.65 -21.08
N PHE A 129 14.06 13.26 -20.15
CA PHE A 129 12.61 13.41 -20.20
C PHE A 129 12.10 13.95 -18.86
N PHE A 130 10.82 14.27 -18.78
CA PHE A 130 10.23 14.78 -17.54
C PHE A 130 10.31 13.75 -16.41
N ASN A 131 10.82 14.17 -15.26
CA ASN A 131 10.83 13.41 -14.01
C ASN A 131 9.41 13.33 -13.46
N TYR A 132 8.57 12.48 -14.04
CA TYR A 132 7.23 12.23 -13.50
C TYR A 132 7.14 10.82 -12.91
N GLY A 133 6.08 10.58 -12.20
CA GLY A 133 5.88 9.33 -11.48
C GLY A 133 6.35 9.40 -10.04
N LYS A 134 6.21 8.29 -9.36
CA LYS A 134 6.56 8.10 -7.95
C LYS A 134 7.26 6.76 -7.77
N ASN A 135 7.94 6.62 -6.61
CA ASN A 135 8.46 5.33 -6.16
C ASN A 135 9.49 4.71 -7.11
N TRP A 136 10.46 5.50 -7.55
CA TRP A 136 11.61 4.98 -8.26
C TRP A 136 12.35 3.94 -7.42
N ALA A 137 12.80 2.86 -8.02
CA ALA A 137 13.53 1.80 -7.34
C ALA A 137 15.04 1.89 -7.65
N PRO A 138 15.84 2.54 -6.79
CA PRO A 138 17.27 2.66 -6.99
C PRO A 138 18.01 1.38 -6.61
N TYR A 139 19.15 1.12 -7.27
CA TYR A 139 20.07 0.02 -6.98
C TYR A 139 21.51 0.39 -7.30
N CYS A 140 22.46 -0.32 -6.67
CA CYS A 140 23.88 -0.14 -6.98
C CYS A 140 24.21 -0.77 -8.35
N ASN A 141 24.75 0.04 -9.27
CA ASN A 141 25.18 -0.39 -10.61
C ASN A 141 26.63 0.01 -10.88
N GLY A 142 27.55 -0.54 -10.09
CA GLY A 142 28.98 -0.24 -10.20
C GLY A 142 29.29 1.20 -9.82
N LYS A 143 29.57 2.06 -10.81
CA LYS A 143 29.88 3.47 -10.58
C LYS A 143 28.68 4.40 -10.62
N THR A 144 27.52 3.91 -11.07
CA THR A 144 26.30 4.69 -11.19
C THR A 144 25.22 4.13 -10.28
N ILE A 145 24.23 4.94 -9.97
CA ILE A 145 23.00 4.49 -9.33
C ILE A 145 22.04 4.11 -10.45
N GLY A 146 21.80 2.78 -10.60
CA GLY A 146 20.75 2.30 -11.47
C GLY A 146 19.39 2.59 -10.86
N VAL A 147 18.38 2.85 -11.69
CA VAL A 147 17.02 3.11 -11.24
C VAL A 147 16.03 2.42 -12.15
N VAL A 148 15.09 1.68 -11.58
CA VAL A 148 13.85 1.35 -12.28
C VAL A 148 12.89 2.51 -12.04
N HIS A 149 12.72 3.33 -13.07
CA HIS A 149 11.92 4.54 -13.04
C HIS A 149 10.42 4.25 -13.26
N GLY A 150 10.12 3.34 -14.17
CA GLY A 150 8.76 2.95 -14.51
C GLY A 150 8.66 1.48 -14.88
N PHE A 151 7.48 0.92 -14.73
CA PHE A 151 7.17 -0.49 -15.02
C PHE A 151 6.21 -0.65 -16.21
N ASP A 152 5.49 0.38 -16.58
CA ASP A 152 4.56 0.40 -17.69
C ASP A 152 4.55 1.80 -18.35
N PRO A 153 5.40 2.04 -19.36
CA PRO A 153 6.47 1.17 -19.89
C PRO A 153 7.60 0.89 -18.89
N LEU A 154 8.37 -0.17 -19.11
CA LEU A 154 9.62 -0.37 -18.39
C LEU A 154 10.62 0.71 -18.78
N VAL A 155 11.04 1.50 -17.80
CA VAL A 155 12.08 2.51 -17.98
C VAL A 155 13.17 2.28 -16.96
N THR A 156 14.41 2.08 -17.40
CA THR A 156 15.57 2.02 -16.52
C THR A 156 16.57 3.13 -16.85
N LEU A 157 17.17 3.68 -15.80
CA LEU A 157 18.13 4.78 -15.89
C LEU A 157 19.44 4.40 -15.20
N ASP A 158 20.50 5.08 -15.61
CA ASP A 158 21.71 5.26 -14.82
C ASP A 158 21.84 6.72 -14.42
N ILE A 159 22.12 6.97 -13.15
CA ILE A 159 22.31 8.30 -12.58
C ILE A 159 23.74 8.40 -12.08
N ASP A 160 24.44 9.45 -12.50
CA ASP A 160 25.72 9.83 -11.93
C ASP A 160 25.49 10.39 -10.52
N PRO A 161 26.08 9.81 -9.47
CA PRO A 161 25.83 10.21 -8.08
C PRO A 161 26.40 11.59 -7.72
N ASP A 162 27.39 12.08 -8.47
CA ASP A 162 28.04 13.36 -8.20
C ASP A 162 27.33 14.53 -8.90
N THR A 163 26.86 14.32 -10.11
CA THR A 163 26.23 15.37 -10.93
C THR A 163 24.69 15.30 -10.92
N GLY A 164 24.13 14.14 -10.62
CA GLY A 164 22.69 13.88 -10.75
C GLY A 164 22.23 13.67 -12.20
N GLU A 165 23.13 13.66 -13.17
CA GLU A 165 22.76 13.42 -14.57
C GLU A 165 22.30 11.98 -14.78
N GLY A 166 21.09 11.83 -15.32
CA GLY A 166 20.45 10.55 -15.63
C GLY A 166 20.46 10.25 -17.13
N SER A 167 20.82 9.02 -17.49
CA SER A 167 20.75 8.51 -18.86
C SER A 167 19.81 7.32 -18.94
N VAL A 168 19.02 7.22 -20.03
CA VAL A 168 18.13 6.09 -20.27
C VAL A 168 18.93 4.89 -20.73
N VAL A 169 18.73 3.76 -20.06
CA VAL A 169 19.33 2.47 -20.42
C VAL A 169 18.36 1.60 -21.18
N CYS A 170 17.10 1.56 -20.74
CA CYS A 170 16.05 0.81 -21.42
C CYS A 170 14.75 1.61 -21.38
N TYR A 171 14.04 1.58 -22.51
CA TYR A 171 12.66 2.01 -22.65
C TYR A 171 11.92 0.93 -23.45
N LYS A 172 10.95 0.25 -22.82
CA LYS A 172 10.30 -0.90 -23.47
C LYS A 172 8.87 -1.04 -22.99
N ASP A 173 7.94 -1.17 -23.93
CA ASP A 173 6.57 -1.54 -23.61
C ASP A 173 6.52 -2.98 -23.09
N ILE A 174 5.88 -3.18 -21.95
CA ILE A 174 5.68 -4.50 -21.35
C ILE A 174 4.19 -4.80 -21.34
N PRO A 175 3.74 -5.89 -21.96
CA PRO A 175 2.35 -6.30 -21.86
C PRO A 175 2.08 -6.80 -20.44
N TRP A 176 1.51 -5.96 -19.63
CA TRP A 176 0.99 -6.37 -18.35
C TRP A 176 -0.31 -7.14 -18.54
N ASN A 177 -0.35 -8.39 -18.07
CA ASN A 177 -1.61 -9.10 -17.85
C ASN A 177 -2.31 -8.51 -16.60
N ALA A 178 -2.46 -7.21 -16.58
CA ALA A 178 -3.16 -6.51 -15.52
C ALA A 178 -4.64 -6.91 -15.57
N LYS A 179 -5.04 -7.82 -14.70
CA LYS A 179 -6.46 -7.97 -14.41
C LYS A 179 -6.98 -6.62 -13.95
N ALA A 180 -7.88 -6.09 -14.78
CA ALA A 180 -8.84 -5.07 -14.46
C ALA A 180 -8.28 -3.80 -13.80
N ARG A 181 -8.04 -2.85 -14.62
CA ARG A 181 -8.12 -1.44 -14.27
C ARG A 181 -9.58 -1.11 -14.02
N HIS A 182 -9.97 -0.96 -12.79
CA HIS A 182 -11.37 -0.63 -12.48
C HIS A 182 -11.79 0.76 -12.95
N ASP A 183 -10.84 1.64 -13.21
CA ASP A 183 -11.08 3.03 -13.62
C ASP A 183 -10.11 3.52 -14.71
N GLY A 184 -9.37 2.63 -15.33
CA GLY A 184 -8.33 2.99 -16.30
C GLY A 184 -7.00 3.46 -15.70
N PHE A 185 -6.87 3.49 -14.36
CA PHE A 185 -5.72 4.05 -13.64
C PHE A 185 -4.85 3.04 -12.88
N ALA A 186 -4.88 1.78 -13.22
CA ALA A 186 -3.89 0.86 -12.64
C ALA A 186 -2.49 1.33 -13.02
N VAL A 187 -1.72 1.78 -12.05
CA VAL A 187 -0.36 2.23 -12.24
C VAL A 187 0.56 1.29 -11.49
N HIS A 188 1.40 0.58 -12.23
CA HIS A 188 2.46 -0.23 -11.65
C HIS A 188 3.63 0.67 -11.29
N ARG A 189 4.03 0.64 -10.03
CA ARG A 189 5.08 1.50 -9.47
C ARG A 189 6.13 0.70 -8.74
N GLY A 190 7.33 1.23 -8.63
CA GLY A 190 8.30 0.77 -7.68
C GLY A 190 7.77 0.92 -6.25
N GLY A 191 8.41 0.28 -5.32
CA GLY A 191 8.10 0.34 -3.91
C GLY A 191 9.40 0.43 -3.13
N SER A 192 10.14 -0.68 -3.05
CA SER A 192 11.47 -0.70 -2.43
C SER A 192 12.55 -0.12 -3.35
N ASN A 193 13.74 0.18 -2.78
CA ASN A 193 14.98 0.08 -3.53
C ASN A 193 15.17 -1.36 -4.02
N ALA A 194 16.15 -1.57 -4.89
CA ALA A 194 16.44 -2.89 -5.41
C ALA A 194 17.85 -3.36 -5.07
N LEU A 195 18.05 -4.67 -5.09
CA LEU A 195 19.34 -5.31 -4.84
C LEU A 195 19.75 -6.18 -6.03
N ARG A 196 21.05 -6.40 -6.17
CA ARG A 196 21.58 -7.42 -7.09
C ARG A 196 21.55 -8.79 -6.43
N PHE A 197 20.91 -9.75 -7.10
CA PHE A 197 20.84 -11.15 -6.69
C PHE A 197 21.25 -12.05 -7.86
N GLY A 198 22.49 -12.50 -7.85
CA GLY A 198 23.10 -13.18 -9.00
C GLY A 198 23.10 -12.28 -10.24
N ASP A 199 22.54 -12.77 -11.34
CA ASP A 199 22.42 -12.04 -12.62
C ASP A 199 21.20 -11.11 -12.68
N TYR A 200 20.39 -11.09 -11.61
CA TYR A 200 19.15 -10.31 -11.56
C TYR A 200 19.28 -9.10 -10.64
N ILE A 201 18.50 -8.07 -10.98
CA ILE A 201 18.13 -6.99 -10.08
C ILE A 201 16.74 -7.33 -9.56
N ILE A 202 16.56 -7.32 -8.24
CA ILE A 202 15.30 -7.71 -7.60
C ILE A 202 14.77 -6.59 -6.71
N GLY A 203 13.46 -6.52 -6.59
CA GLY A 203 12.80 -5.57 -5.70
C GLY A 203 11.32 -5.83 -5.60
N PHE A 204 10.66 -4.99 -4.82
CA PHE A 204 9.21 -5.03 -4.63
C PHE A 204 8.59 -3.73 -5.14
N GLY A 205 7.41 -3.86 -5.70
CA GLY A 205 6.60 -2.76 -6.17
C GLY A 205 5.16 -2.89 -5.69
N HIS A 206 4.31 -1.99 -6.13
CA HIS A 206 2.87 -2.07 -5.91
C HIS A 206 2.10 -1.63 -7.16
N SER A 207 0.91 -2.20 -7.31
CA SER A 207 -0.08 -1.78 -8.29
C SER A 207 -1.15 -0.96 -7.59
N THR A 208 -1.40 0.26 -8.07
CA THR A 208 -2.50 1.09 -7.59
C THR A 208 -3.75 0.73 -8.40
N ILE A 209 -4.74 0.08 -7.80
CA ILE A 209 -5.96 -0.36 -8.47
C ILE A 209 -7.06 0.68 -8.35
N ALA A 210 -7.12 1.33 -7.18
CA ALA A 210 -8.00 2.46 -6.91
C ALA A 210 -7.26 3.45 -6.00
N PRO A 211 -7.73 4.69 -5.85
CA PRO A 211 -7.19 5.58 -4.84
C PRO A 211 -7.14 4.86 -3.49
N TYR A 212 -5.94 4.83 -2.89
CA TYR A 212 -5.71 4.20 -1.57
C TYR A 212 -5.81 2.66 -1.51
N GLN A 213 -5.70 2.00 -2.67
CA GLN A 213 -5.61 0.55 -2.75
C GLN A 213 -4.36 0.15 -3.53
N HIS A 214 -3.37 -0.36 -2.79
CA HIS A 214 -2.09 -0.78 -3.34
C HIS A 214 -1.91 -2.28 -3.11
N TYR A 215 -1.62 -3.02 -4.19
CA TYR A 215 -1.29 -4.43 -4.15
C TYR A 215 0.20 -4.61 -4.39
N PRO A 216 0.95 -5.12 -3.43
CA PRO A 216 2.38 -5.35 -3.59
C PRO A 216 2.65 -6.50 -4.55
N PHE A 217 3.77 -6.41 -5.25
CA PHE A 217 4.30 -7.47 -6.10
C PHE A 217 5.83 -7.55 -5.99
N PHE A 218 6.37 -8.74 -6.20
CA PHE A 218 7.80 -8.96 -6.38
C PHE A 218 8.15 -8.82 -7.86
N TRP A 219 9.32 -8.28 -8.17
CA TRP A 219 9.84 -8.20 -9.53
C TRP A 219 11.32 -8.57 -9.58
N SER A 220 11.73 -9.13 -10.72
CA SER A 220 13.11 -9.38 -11.07
C SER A 220 13.39 -8.87 -12.48
N LEU A 221 14.56 -8.31 -12.69
CA LEU A 221 14.98 -7.72 -13.94
C LEU A 221 16.32 -8.34 -14.35
N SER A 222 16.36 -9.06 -15.50
CA SER A 222 17.59 -9.55 -16.10
C SER A 222 18.11 -8.57 -17.15
N ASP A 223 19.43 -8.47 -17.27
CA ASP A 223 20.09 -7.61 -18.26
C ASP A 223 19.51 -6.19 -18.39
N ARG A 224 18.86 -5.72 -17.29
CA ARG A 224 18.23 -4.41 -17.15
C ARG A 224 17.11 -4.12 -18.17
N SER A 225 16.58 -5.14 -18.82
CA SER A 225 15.59 -5.03 -19.90
C SER A 225 14.51 -6.09 -19.92
N GLU A 226 14.69 -7.21 -19.22
CA GLU A 226 13.69 -8.27 -19.15
C GLU A 226 13.09 -8.34 -17.74
N LEU A 227 11.87 -7.81 -17.62
CA LEU A 227 11.12 -7.75 -16.37
C LEU A 227 10.23 -8.99 -16.19
N LYS A 228 10.34 -9.64 -15.05
CA LYS A 228 9.38 -10.64 -14.57
C LYS A 228 8.73 -10.14 -13.30
N VAL A 229 7.44 -10.37 -13.16
CA VAL A 229 6.64 -9.95 -12.02
C VAL A 229 5.85 -11.13 -11.49
N SER A 230 5.82 -11.29 -10.18
CA SER A 230 4.98 -12.25 -9.48
C SER A 230 4.21 -11.57 -8.35
N GLN A 231 2.97 -11.99 -8.14
CA GLN A 231 2.21 -11.61 -6.95
C GLN A 231 2.64 -12.51 -5.80
N GLU A 232 2.98 -11.87 -4.67
CA GLU A 232 3.44 -12.60 -3.50
C GLU A 232 2.29 -12.92 -2.54
N GLU A 233 2.04 -14.20 -2.32
CA GLU A 233 1.05 -14.68 -1.36
C GLU A 233 1.39 -14.25 0.08
N GLY A 234 2.66 -13.99 0.37
CA GLY A 234 3.12 -13.52 1.68
C GLY A 234 2.50 -12.21 2.15
N PHE A 235 1.97 -11.36 1.25
CA PHE A 235 1.25 -10.14 1.60
C PHE A 235 -0.23 -10.36 1.92
N VAL A 236 -0.76 -11.52 1.65
CA VAL A 236 -2.19 -11.87 1.91
C VAL A 236 -2.61 -11.56 3.35
N PRO A 237 -1.78 -11.81 4.41
CA PRO A 237 -2.18 -11.45 5.77
C PRO A 237 -2.47 -9.97 5.97
N LEU A 238 -1.70 -9.06 5.35
CA LEU A 238 -1.95 -7.62 5.43
C LEU A 238 -3.22 -7.23 4.68
N VAL A 239 -3.43 -7.78 3.49
CA VAL A 239 -4.67 -7.58 2.73
C VAL A 239 -5.88 -8.06 3.53
N ARG A 240 -5.79 -9.22 4.16
CA ARG A 240 -6.87 -9.78 4.99
C ARG A 240 -7.16 -8.94 6.24
N ARG A 241 -6.18 -8.19 6.76
CA ARG A 241 -6.39 -7.25 7.87
C ARG A 241 -7.09 -5.95 7.46
N GLY A 242 -7.43 -5.79 6.19
CA GLY A 242 -8.16 -4.61 5.69
C GLY A 242 -7.27 -3.41 5.38
N TYR A 243 -5.94 -3.59 5.30
CA TYR A 243 -5.06 -2.53 4.84
C TYR A 243 -5.27 -2.28 3.35
N GLY A 244 -5.68 -1.06 3.00
CA GLY A 244 -5.88 -0.66 1.62
C GLY A 244 -4.57 -0.30 0.91
N ILE A 245 -3.62 0.27 1.66
CA ILE A 245 -2.29 0.62 1.16
C ILE A 245 -1.29 -0.34 1.76
N ILE A 246 -0.55 -1.06 0.93
CA ILE A 246 0.53 -1.94 1.33
C ILE A 246 1.71 -1.63 0.42
N ASP A 247 2.61 -0.78 0.91
CA ASP A 247 3.75 -0.29 0.15
C ASP A 247 5.06 -0.90 0.67
N PRO A 248 5.72 -1.76 -0.10
CA PRO A 248 7.11 -2.10 0.15
C PRO A 248 7.97 -0.83 0.07
N THR A 249 8.80 -0.57 1.07
CA THR A 249 9.55 0.69 1.15
C THR A 249 11.05 0.53 1.04
N SER A 250 11.60 -0.61 1.46
CA SER A 250 13.00 -0.96 1.23
C SER A 250 13.25 -2.46 1.24
N LEU A 251 14.30 -2.87 0.52
CA LEU A 251 14.89 -4.19 0.55
C LEU A 251 16.37 -4.00 0.91
N PHE A 252 16.85 -4.63 1.99
CA PHE A 252 18.21 -4.41 2.49
C PHE A 252 18.77 -5.64 3.19
N GLU A 253 20.10 -5.71 3.24
CA GLU A 253 20.84 -6.72 3.97
C GLU A 253 21.09 -6.24 5.41
N GLY A 254 20.75 -7.06 6.39
CA GLY A 254 20.96 -6.79 7.81
C GLY A 254 22.31 -7.28 8.33
N PRO A 255 22.52 -7.21 9.67
CA PRO A 255 23.82 -7.52 10.28
C PRO A 255 24.24 -8.99 10.17
N ASP A 256 23.29 -9.89 9.96
CA ASP A 256 23.45 -11.34 9.85
C ASP A 256 23.49 -11.85 8.40
N ASN A 257 23.67 -10.94 7.43
CA ASN A 257 23.54 -11.18 5.98
C ASN A 257 22.15 -11.69 5.58
N GLN A 258 21.17 -11.57 6.47
CA GLN A 258 19.77 -11.84 6.16
C GLN A 258 19.18 -10.65 5.41
N LEU A 259 18.41 -10.94 4.36
CA LEU A 259 17.69 -9.89 3.65
C LEU A 259 16.37 -9.56 4.38
N TYR A 260 16.10 -8.28 4.47
CA TYR A 260 14.90 -7.74 5.11
C TYR A 260 14.10 -6.88 4.12
N LEU A 261 12.78 -6.97 4.25
CA LEU A 261 11.82 -6.13 3.55
C LEU A 261 11.14 -5.21 4.56
N SER A 262 11.17 -3.91 4.29
CA SER A 262 10.37 -2.93 5.02
C SER A 262 9.09 -2.65 4.26
N ILE A 263 7.97 -2.61 4.99
CA ILE A 263 6.63 -2.42 4.45
C ILE A 263 5.92 -1.36 5.28
N CYS A 264 5.30 -0.41 4.61
CA CYS A 264 4.31 0.49 5.20
C CYS A 264 2.91 0.04 4.81
N ALA A 265 2.11 -0.35 5.77
CA ALA A 265 0.69 -0.64 5.56
C ALA A 265 -0.16 0.46 6.19
N SER A 266 -1.15 0.94 5.48
CA SER A 266 -2.07 1.98 5.96
C SER A 266 -3.49 1.46 5.96
N GLU A 267 -4.10 1.49 7.15
CA GLU A 267 -5.53 1.41 7.32
C GLU A 267 -6.09 2.83 7.12
N ARG A 268 -6.85 3.02 6.08
CA ARG A 268 -7.52 4.27 5.82
C ARG A 268 -8.99 4.16 6.21
N ASP A 269 -9.32 4.76 7.33
CA ASP A 269 -10.70 5.16 7.54
C ASP A 269 -10.94 6.46 6.78
N TRP A 270 -11.97 6.48 5.95
CA TRP A 270 -12.23 7.44 4.86
C TRP A 270 -12.08 8.91 5.23
N PHE A 271 -12.18 9.30 6.50
CA PHE A 271 -12.28 10.70 6.85
C PHE A 271 -11.41 11.17 8.01
N TYR A 272 -11.01 10.35 8.99
CA TYR A 272 -10.51 10.91 10.25
C TYR A 272 -9.34 10.20 10.92
N ALA A 273 -9.04 8.98 10.56
CA ALA A 273 -7.92 8.28 11.17
C ALA A 273 -7.19 7.44 10.13
N GLN A 274 -5.96 7.81 9.85
CA GLN A 274 -5.04 6.88 9.20
C GLN A 274 -4.19 6.23 10.28
N LYS A 275 -4.17 4.91 10.26
CA LYS A 275 -3.26 4.11 11.04
C LYS A 275 -2.21 3.56 10.11
N PHE A 276 -0.95 3.80 10.45
CA PHE A 276 0.18 3.25 9.72
C PHE A 276 0.83 2.15 10.55
N ILE A 277 1.08 1.02 9.91
CA ILE A 277 1.91 -0.05 10.45
C ILE A 277 3.15 -0.15 9.57
N GLU A 278 4.29 0.10 10.18
CA GLU A 278 5.59 -0.09 9.59
C GLU A 278 6.17 -1.41 10.08
N THR A 279 6.53 -2.29 9.16
CA THR A 279 7.00 -3.63 9.47
C THR A 279 8.31 -3.89 8.75
N ILE A 280 9.28 -4.48 9.45
CA ILE A 280 10.53 -4.97 8.90
C ILE A 280 10.53 -6.48 9.10
N ILE A 281 10.58 -7.25 8.03
CA ILE A 281 10.51 -8.71 8.05
C ILE A 281 11.64 -9.34 7.25
N PRO A 282 12.13 -10.51 7.65
CA PRO A 282 13.06 -11.27 6.85
C PRO A 282 12.40 -11.75 5.56
N VAL A 283 13.16 -11.73 4.48
CA VAL A 283 12.75 -12.26 3.18
C VAL A 283 13.82 -13.21 2.67
N LYS A 284 13.39 -14.33 2.09
CA LYS A 284 14.28 -15.30 1.45
C LYS A 284 14.05 -15.28 -0.05
N PHE A 285 15.13 -15.40 -0.80
CA PHE A 285 15.05 -15.58 -2.23
C PHE A 285 15.56 -16.95 -2.61
N SER A 286 14.85 -17.61 -3.53
CA SER A 286 15.28 -18.86 -4.14
C SER A 286 15.39 -18.64 -5.64
N GLY A 287 16.44 -19.14 -6.23
CA GLY A 287 16.68 -19.13 -7.67
C GLY A 287 17.90 -19.96 -8.02
N SER A 288 17.87 -20.62 -9.18
CA SER A 288 19.02 -21.27 -9.75
C SER A 288 19.56 -20.46 -10.93
N SER A 289 20.85 -20.64 -11.26
CA SER A 289 21.44 -20.00 -12.42
C SER A 289 20.55 -20.17 -13.67
N GLY A 290 20.21 -19.05 -14.33
CA GLY A 290 19.35 -19.03 -15.52
C GLY A 290 17.85 -19.01 -15.27
N HIS A 291 17.38 -19.04 -14.01
CA HIS A 291 15.96 -18.89 -13.68
C HIS A 291 15.74 -17.64 -12.84
N ALA A 292 14.66 -16.92 -13.13
CA ALA A 292 14.29 -15.75 -12.33
C ALA A 292 14.07 -16.16 -10.88
N PRO A 293 14.61 -15.40 -9.93
CA PRO A 293 14.42 -15.67 -8.50
C PRO A 293 12.95 -15.48 -8.11
N THR A 294 12.55 -16.20 -7.06
CA THR A 294 11.26 -16.06 -6.39
C THR A 294 11.49 -15.60 -4.96
N ALA A 295 10.60 -14.77 -4.43
CA ALA A 295 10.64 -14.32 -3.06
C ALA A 295 9.78 -15.23 -2.17
N GLN A 296 10.20 -15.40 -0.91
CA GLN A 296 9.42 -16.05 0.14
C GLN A 296 9.35 -15.10 1.33
N ILE A 297 8.14 -14.66 1.64
CA ILE A 297 7.85 -13.74 2.73
C ILE A 297 7.07 -14.50 3.79
N GLU A 298 7.64 -14.59 4.98
CA GLU A 298 7.00 -15.21 6.14
C GLU A 298 6.56 -14.09 7.10
N MET A 299 5.26 -13.80 7.11
CA MET A 299 4.68 -12.83 8.04
C MET A 299 3.85 -13.58 9.07
N ASP A 300 4.35 -13.65 10.31
CA ASP A 300 3.58 -14.22 11.42
C ASP A 300 2.86 -13.09 12.17
N TYR A 301 1.63 -12.84 11.78
CA TYR A 301 0.77 -11.86 12.44
C TYR A 301 -0.18 -12.47 13.49
N GLY A 302 0.13 -13.65 14.01
CA GLY A 302 -0.79 -14.41 14.84
C GLY A 302 -1.97 -14.98 14.03
N ALA A 303 -2.84 -15.75 14.67
CA ALA A 303 -4.01 -16.31 13.99
C ALA A 303 -4.77 -15.20 13.24
N PRO A 304 -4.94 -15.29 11.92
CA PRO A 304 -5.52 -14.20 11.16
C PRO A 304 -6.96 -14.00 11.60
N THR A 305 -7.26 -12.86 12.16
CA THR A 305 -8.61 -12.31 12.05
C THR A 305 -8.84 -12.15 10.57
N THR A 306 -9.66 -13.01 9.97
CA THR A 306 -9.89 -12.99 8.52
C THR A 306 -10.71 -11.76 8.22
N VAL A 307 -10.05 -10.62 7.93
CA VAL A 307 -10.70 -9.41 7.47
C VAL A 307 -10.69 -9.43 5.96
N ARG A 308 -11.85 -9.38 5.35
CA ARG A 308 -12.00 -9.10 3.92
C ARG A 308 -12.66 -7.76 3.75
N ARG A 309 -11.98 -6.87 3.05
CA ARG A 309 -12.56 -5.63 2.56
C ARG A 309 -12.76 -5.72 1.05
N MET A 310 -13.94 -5.36 0.60
CA MET A 310 -14.36 -5.45 -0.79
C MET A 310 -14.92 -4.09 -1.19
N PHE A 311 -14.40 -3.52 -2.26
CA PHE A 311 -14.95 -2.27 -2.78
C PHE A 311 -16.21 -2.55 -3.60
N ALA A 312 -17.15 -1.64 -3.56
CA ALA A 312 -18.43 -1.80 -4.26
C ALA A 312 -18.27 -1.98 -5.77
N CYS A 313 -17.22 -1.34 -6.37
CA CYS A 313 -16.92 -1.50 -7.79
C CYS A 313 -16.48 -2.93 -8.17
N ASP A 314 -15.95 -3.71 -7.22
CA ASP A 314 -15.52 -5.09 -7.43
C ASP A 314 -16.65 -6.11 -7.32
N LEU A 315 -17.79 -5.68 -6.80
CA LEU A 315 -18.95 -6.52 -6.57
C LEU A 315 -19.93 -6.46 -7.75
N GLN A 316 -20.75 -7.49 -7.92
CA GLN A 316 -21.81 -7.50 -8.92
C GLN A 316 -22.94 -6.56 -8.51
N SER A 317 -23.67 -6.01 -9.48
CA SER A 317 -24.85 -5.16 -9.28
C SER A 317 -25.99 -5.63 -10.16
N ALA A 318 -27.21 -5.59 -9.62
CA ALA A 318 -28.44 -5.85 -10.37
C ALA A 318 -29.17 -4.57 -10.80
N VAL A 319 -28.67 -3.41 -10.40
CA VAL A 319 -29.22 -2.10 -10.78
C VAL A 319 -28.19 -1.30 -11.58
N GLU A 320 -28.65 -0.33 -12.33
CA GLU A 320 -27.79 0.58 -13.04
C GLU A 320 -27.02 1.49 -12.06
N THR A 321 -25.70 1.54 -12.21
CA THR A 321 -24.84 2.27 -11.28
C THR A 321 -23.69 2.97 -12.02
N ASN A 322 -23.18 4.05 -11.42
CA ASN A 322 -21.96 4.71 -11.83
C ASN A 322 -20.84 4.38 -10.83
N ILE A 323 -19.65 4.17 -11.33
CA ILE A 323 -18.46 4.09 -10.46
C ILE A 323 -18.07 5.50 -10.07
N VAL A 324 -17.93 5.71 -8.77
CA VAL A 324 -17.52 6.99 -8.19
C VAL A 324 -16.13 6.86 -7.56
N PRO A 325 -15.45 7.98 -7.25
CA PRO A 325 -14.15 7.96 -6.60
C PRO A 325 -14.14 7.03 -5.39
N TYR A 326 -12.96 6.45 -5.12
CA TYR A 326 -12.69 5.53 -3.99
C TYR A 326 -13.31 4.14 -4.13
N GLY A 327 -13.54 3.67 -5.36
CA GLY A 327 -14.10 2.35 -5.62
C GLY A 327 -15.57 2.23 -5.23
N GLY A 328 -16.24 3.36 -4.99
CA GLY A 328 -17.66 3.38 -4.69
C GLY A 328 -18.53 3.14 -5.92
N ARG A 329 -19.78 2.75 -5.67
CA ARG A 329 -20.82 2.52 -6.66
C ARG A 329 -22.03 3.35 -6.30
N GLU A 330 -22.42 4.28 -7.17
CA GLU A 330 -23.60 5.15 -6.98
C GLU A 330 -24.78 4.67 -7.81
N ALA A 331 -25.94 4.60 -7.17
CA ALA A 331 -27.25 4.40 -7.81
C ALA A 331 -28.15 5.59 -7.50
N ARG A 332 -28.98 6.02 -8.46
CA ARG A 332 -29.94 7.11 -8.31
C ARG A 332 -31.32 6.64 -8.66
N GLN A 333 -32.27 6.82 -7.73
CA GLN A 333 -33.67 6.45 -7.89
C GLN A 333 -33.87 4.99 -8.36
N GLN A 334 -32.96 4.10 -7.94
CA GLN A 334 -32.99 2.69 -8.30
C GLN A 334 -33.51 1.87 -7.13
N LYS A 335 -34.22 0.78 -7.46
CA LYS A 335 -34.65 -0.22 -6.50
C LYS A 335 -34.07 -1.58 -6.89
N GLY A 336 -33.36 -2.22 -5.99
CA GLY A 336 -32.75 -3.52 -6.23
C GLY A 336 -31.42 -3.69 -5.52
N TYR A 337 -30.69 -4.75 -5.86
CA TYR A 337 -29.38 -5.01 -5.29
C TYR A 337 -28.29 -4.12 -5.93
N ILE A 338 -27.78 -3.15 -5.17
CA ILE A 338 -26.64 -2.32 -5.60
C ILE A 338 -25.34 -3.10 -5.58
N CYS A 339 -25.23 -4.12 -4.71
CA CYS A 339 -24.17 -5.10 -4.78
C CYS A 339 -24.60 -6.47 -4.24
N PHE A 340 -23.92 -7.52 -4.72
CA PHE A 340 -23.98 -8.87 -4.21
C PHE A 340 -22.70 -9.65 -4.53
N GLY A 341 -22.40 -10.71 -3.75
CA GLY A 341 -21.14 -11.44 -3.79
C GLY A 341 -20.10 -10.82 -2.82
N PRO A 342 -18.80 -11.05 -3.05
CA PRO A 342 -18.30 -12.22 -3.76
C PRO A 342 -18.59 -13.50 -2.98
N TYR A 343 -18.67 -14.62 -3.64
CA TYR A 343 -18.95 -15.90 -3.01
C TYR A 343 -17.69 -16.40 -2.29
N LEU A 344 -17.66 -16.21 -0.96
CA LEU A 344 -16.47 -16.42 -0.13
C LEU A 344 -16.56 -17.74 0.63
N PRO A 345 -15.51 -18.57 0.59
CA PRO A 345 -15.32 -19.60 1.61
C PRO A 345 -14.84 -18.94 2.91
N LEU A 346 -15.69 -18.89 3.93
CA LEU A 346 -15.30 -18.41 5.27
C LEU A 346 -15.16 -19.61 6.20
N GLU A 347 -14.23 -19.54 7.12
CA GLU A 347 -14.12 -20.52 8.21
C GLU A 347 -15.32 -20.40 9.15
N THR A 348 -15.68 -21.49 9.84
CA THR A 348 -16.67 -21.44 10.90
C THR A 348 -16.26 -20.46 11.99
N GLY A 349 -17.18 -19.56 12.39
CA GLY A 349 -16.89 -18.56 13.43
C GLY A 349 -17.86 -17.39 13.45
N HIS A 350 -17.60 -16.49 14.38
CA HIS A 350 -18.34 -15.23 14.49
C HIS A 350 -17.66 -14.16 13.64
N TYR A 351 -18.48 -13.34 12.99
CA TYR A 351 -18.03 -12.24 12.12
C TYR A 351 -18.84 -10.98 12.42
N GLU A 352 -18.16 -9.84 12.29
CA GLU A 352 -18.78 -8.52 12.18
C GLU A 352 -18.73 -8.08 10.71
N ILE A 353 -19.90 -7.71 10.19
CA ILE A 353 -20.02 -7.13 8.84
C ILE A 353 -20.15 -5.62 8.99
N LYS A 354 -19.31 -4.87 8.28
CA LYS A 354 -19.35 -3.41 8.23
C LYS A 354 -19.59 -2.98 6.80
N ILE A 355 -20.58 -2.13 6.58
CA ILE A 355 -20.93 -1.60 5.26
C ILE A 355 -20.84 -0.10 5.31
N ARG A 356 -19.98 0.48 4.49
CA ARG A 356 -19.77 1.91 4.40
C ARG A 356 -20.52 2.48 3.21
N TYR A 357 -21.38 3.45 3.47
CA TYR A 357 -22.27 4.01 2.48
C TYR A 357 -22.60 5.48 2.75
N ARG A 358 -23.23 6.10 1.77
CA ARG A 358 -23.85 7.43 1.86
C ARG A 358 -25.23 7.37 1.20
N CYS A 359 -26.22 8.04 1.78
CA CYS A 359 -27.59 8.11 1.25
C CYS A 359 -28.13 9.53 1.41
N SER A 360 -28.77 10.06 0.38
CA SER A 360 -29.35 11.41 0.39
C SER A 360 -30.62 11.55 1.24
N SER A 361 -31.18 10.46 1.71
CA SER A 361 -32.39 10.48 2.56
C SER A 361 -32.05 10.91 3.98
N ASP A 362 -33.08 11.38 4.71
CA ASP A 362 -32.96 11.75 6.14
C ASP A 362 -32.62 10.52 7.00
N VAL A 363 -31.97 10.77 8.14
CA VAL A 363 -31.37 9.73 9.02
C VAL A 363 -32.38 8.76 9.63
N ASP A 364 -33.65 9.10 9.69
CA ASP A 364 -34.75 8.28 10.19
C ASP A 364 -35.49 7.47 9.10
N VAL A 365 -35.11 7.67 7.83
CA VAL A 365 -35.70 6.97 6.69
C VAL A 365 -34.93 5.68 6.39
N VAL A 366 -35.65 4.56 6.33
CA VAL A 366 -35.10 3.28 5.86
C VAL A 366 -34.94 3.35 4.34
N CYS A 367 -33.71 3.25 3.85
CA CYS A 367 -33.36 3.33 2.43
C CYS A 367 -33.08 1.98 1.79
N GLY A 368 -33.00 0.92 2.60
CA GLY A 368 -32.68 -0.40 2.11
C GLY A 368 -32.38 -1.39 3.23
N GLN A 369 -31.79 -2.50 2.82
CA GLN A 369 -31.38 -3.59 3.72
C GLN A 369 -30.05 -4.18 3.25
N ALA A 370 -29.19 -4.50 4.18
CA ALA A 370 -28.04 -5.35 3.96
C ALA A 370 -28.32 -6.73 4.56
N ASP A 371 -27.90 -7.77 3.87
CA ASP A 371 -27.94 -9.13 4.41
C ASP A 371 -26.64 -9.89 4.15
N PHE A 372 -26.43 -10.92 4.96
CA PHE A 372 -25.35 -11.88 4.83
C PHE A 372 -25.97 -13.27 4.67
N CYS A 373 -25.59 -13.94 3.58
CA CYS A 373 -26.23 -15.18 3.17
C CYS A 373 -25.24 -16.32 3.02
N ARG A 374 -25.72 -17.53 3.31
CA ARG A 374 -25.10 -18.78 2.92
C ARG A 374 -25.64 -19.20 1.55
N CYS A 375 -24.72 -19.42 0.60
CA CYS A 375 -25.11 -19.82 -0.76
C CYS A 375 -25.22 -21.34 -0.85
N ILE A 376 -26.40 -21.81 -1.11
CA ILE A 376 -26.73 -23.22 -1.36
C ILE A 376 -27.16 -23.35 -2.83
N PRO A 377 -26.94 -24.47 -3.53
CA PRO A 377 -27.37 -24.62 -4.92
C PRO A 377 -28.84 -24.27 -5.10
N GLY A 378 -29.10 -23.23 -5.90
CA GLY A 378 -30.45 -22.73 -6.21
C GLY A 378 -31.14 -21.88 -5.14
N HIS A 379 -30.46 -21.59 -4.00
CA HIS A 379 -31.03 -20.80 -2.91
C HIS A 379 -29.94 -20.06 -2.12
N ALA A 380 -30.29 -18.87 -1.62
CA ALA A 380 -29.47 -18.12 -0.68
C ALA A 380 -30.20 -18.04 0.67
N GLU A 381 -29.64 -18.66 1.69
CA GLU A 381 -30.16 -18.63 3.05
C GLU A 381 -29.62 -17.39 3.79
N GLN A 382 -30.53 -16.52 4.22
CA GLN A 382 -30.18 -15.33 4.99
C GLN A 382 -29.80 -15.72 6.43
N LEU A 383 -28.57 -15.43 6.83
CA LEU A 383 -28.06 -15.69 8.19
C LEU A 383 -28.19 -14.47 9.10
N ALA A 384 -28.03 -13.27 8.56
CA ALA A 384 -28.16 -12.01 9.29
C ALA A 384 -28.58 -10.88 8.35
N SER A 385 -29.13 -9.81 8.93
CA SER A 385 -29.46 -8.59 8.18
C SER A 385 -29.44 -7.35 9.05
N ALA A 386 -29.30 -6.19 8.41
CA ALA A 386 -29.43 -4.88 9.03
C ALA A 386 -30.16 -3.91 8.09
N GLN A 387 -30.91 -2.98 8.65
CA GLN A 387 -31.52 -1.90 7.89
C GLN A 387 -30.45 -0.87 7.49
N ILE A 388 -30.57 -0.36 6.28
CA ILE A 388 -29.77 0.74 5.74
C ILE A 388 -30.61 2.02 5.91
N MET A 389 -30.11 2.93 6.74
CA MET A 389 -30.79 4.20 7.04
C MET A 389 -30.31 5.32 6.12
N GLY A 390 -31.08 6.37 5.97
CA GLY A 390 -30.63 7.61 5.34
C GLY A 390 -29.48 8.24 6.14
N THR A 391 -28.69 9.08 5.49
CA THR A 391 -27.50 9.66 6.12
C THR A 391 -27.34 11.17 5.88
N ASN A 392 -28.34 11.83 5.28
CA ASN A 392 -28.24 13.25 4.89
C ASN A 392 -26.98 13.54 4.07
N ASP A 393 -26.62 12.65 3.15
CA ASP A 393 -25.40 12.71 2.34
C ASP A 393 -24.08 12.64 3.15
N ILE A 394 -24.12 12.28 4.42
CA ILE A 394 -22.93 12.02 5.22
C ILE A 394 -22.56 10.55 5.10
N ILE A 395 -21.26 10.23 5.01
CA ILE A 395 -20.80 8.84 5.01
C ILE A 395 -21.06 8.21 6.37
N SER A 396 -21.66 7.04 6.35
CA SER A 396 -22.03 6.28 7.53
C SER A 396 -21.65 4.82 7.42
N ILE A 397 -21.64 4.12 8.54
CA ILE A 397 -21.31 2.70 8.61
C ILE A 397 -22.44 1.98 9.32
N VAL A 398 -23.03 0.98 8.66
CA VAL A 398 -23.87 0.00 9.33
C VAL A 398 -23.06 -1.23 9.70
N LYS A 399 -23.27 -1.74 10.93
CA LYS A 399 -22.57 -2.91 11.46
C LYS A 399 -23.58 -3.94 11.97
N TYR A 400 -23.29 -5.21 11.74
CA TYR A 400 -24.05 -6.30 12.33
C TYR A 400 -23.21 -7.56 12.48
N ALA A 401 -23.54 -8.37 13.48
CA ALA A 401 -22.83 -9.61 13.77
C ALA A 401 -23.54 -10.80 13.10
N VAL A 402 -22.75 -11.80 12.71
CA VAL A 402 -23.23 -13.04 12.16
C VAL A 402 -22.38 -14.23 12.63
N TYR A 403 -22.98 -15.38 12.80
CA TYR A 403 -22.27 -16.65 12.92
C TYR A 403 -22.32 -17.38 11.59
N ALA A 404 -21.16 -17.67 11.01
CA ALA A 404 -21.03 -18.46 9.80
C ALA A 404 -20.57 -19.87 10.16
N GLU A 405 -21.36 -20.87 9.78
CA GLU A 405 -21.00 -22.27 9.89
C GLU A 405 -20.66 -22.79 8.50
N MET A 406 -19.39 -23.18 8.32
CA MET A 406 -18.89 -23.64 7.03
C MET A 406 -19.15 -25.14 6.87
N GLU A 407 -19.92 -25.49 5.88
CA GLU A 407 -20.07 -26.86 5.40
C GLU A 407 -19.35 -27.03 4.05
N ASN A 408 -18.93 -28.24 3.72
CA ASN A 408 -18.15 -28.52 2.51
C ASN A 408 -18.81 -27.98 1.23
N GLY A 409 -18.09 -27.15 0.48
CA GLY A 409 -18.52 -26.63 -0.81
C GLY A 409 -19.48 -25.44 -0.75
N GLN A 410 -19.76 -24.89 0.43
CA GLN A 410 -20.59 -23.69 0.59
C GLN A 410 -19.75 -22.42 0.46
N ALA A 411 -20.41 -21.34 0.09
CA ALA A 411 -19.86 -20.01 0.04
C ALA A 411 -20.81 -19.01 0.69
N PHE A 412 -20.28 -17.87 1.09
CA PHE A 412 -21.06 -16.79 1.70
C PHE A 412 -21.02 -15.56 0.82
N GLU A 413 -22.09 -14.78 0.83
CA GLU A 413 -22.19 -13.50 0.15
C GLU A 413 -22.81 -12.43 1.05
N THR A 414 -22.40 -11.18 0.82
CA THR A 414 -23.07 -10.01 1.37
C THR A 414 -23.83 -9.32 0.25
N ARG A 415 -25.10 -8.96 0.52
CA ARG A 415 -25.94 -8.27 -0.44
C ARG A 415 -26.41 -6.95 0.17
N VAL A 416 -26.49 -5.91 -0.65
CA VAL A 416 -27.05 -4.61 -0.26
C VAL A 416 -28.18 -4.27 -1.23
N PHE A 417 -29.40 -4.28 -0.72
CA PHE A 417 -30.62 -3.90 -1.42
C PHE A 417 -30.98 -2.45 -1.08
N ILE A 418 -31.28 -1.65 -2.09
CA ILE A 418 -31.77 -0.27 -1.94
C ILE A 418 -33.22 -0.15 -2.42
N ASP A 419 -33.97 0.72 -1.74
CA ASP A 419 -35.42 0.92 -2.03
C ASP A 419 -35.67 2.34 -2.57
N GLY A 420 -35.03 2.69 -3.69
CA GLY A 420 -35.33 3.89 -4.48
C GLY A 420 -34.93 5.24 -3.87
N PRO A 421 -33.86 5.38 -3.07
CA PRO A 421 -33.42 6.68 -2.60
C PRO A 421 -33.00 7.59 -3.77
N SER A 422 -33.05 8.91 -3.57
CA SER A 422 -32.65 9.87 -4.61
C SER A 422 -31.22 9.68 -5.07
N SER A 423 -30.32 9.39 -4.13
CA SER A 423 -28.94 8.99 -4.38
C SER A 423 -28.47 8.05 -3.27
N PHE A 424 -27.80 6.98 -3.64
CA PHE A 424 -27.16 6.04 -2.73
C PHE A 424 -25.78 5.68 -3.25
N THR A 425 -24.78 5.82 -2.42
CA THR A 425 -23.40 5.42 -2.75
C THR A 425 -22.95 4.34 -1.77
N LEU A 426 -22.61 3.16 -2.27
CA LEU A 426 -21.93 2.12 -1.53
C LEU A 426 -20.44 2.24 -1.79
N TYR A 427 -19.62 2.29 -0.74
CA TYR A 427 -18.17 2.38 -0.88
C TYR A 427 -17.50 1.02 -0.75
N ASP A 428 -17.68 0.36 0.39
CA ASP A 428 -17.08 -0.93 0.65
C ASP A 428 -17.85 -1.75 1.70
N ILE A 429 -17.51 -3.05 1.72
CA ILE A 429 -17.99 -4.02 2.69
C ILE A 429 -16.77 -4.66 3.33
N GLU A 430 -16.73 -4.67 4.65
CA GLU A 430 -15.69 -5.31 5.44
C GLU A 430 -16.26 -6.46 6.26
N ILE A 431 -15.62 -7.63 6.19
CA ILE A 431 -15.98 -8.84 6.95
C ILE A 431 -14.84 -9.14 7.91
N VAL A 432 -15.10 -9.04 9.19
CA VAL A 432 -14.10 -9.19 10.27
C VAL A 432 -14.45 -10.42 11.08
N LYS A 433 -13.51 -11.36 11.25
CA LYS A 433 -13.68 -12.49 12.18
C LYS A 433 -13.42 -11.98 13.60
N VAL A 434 -14.37 -12.16 14.51
CA VAL A 434 -14.33 -11.71 15.90
C VAL A 434 -14.12 -12.85 16.89
#